data_ca9d46d39790ed45aedeec03c678e4d4
#
_entry.id   ca9d46d39790ed45aedeec03c678e4d4
#
_cell.length_a   1.000
_cell.length_b   1.000
_cell.length_c   1.000
_cell.angle_alpha   90.00
_cell.angle_beta   90.00
_cell.angle_gamma   90.00
#
_symmetry.space_group_name_H-M   'P 1'
#
loop_
_entity.id
_entity.type
_entity.pdbx_description
1 polymer ?
#
loop_
_entity_poly.entity_id
_entity_poly.type
_entity_poly.pdbx_seq_one_letter_code
_entity_poly.pdbx_strand_id
1 'polypeptide(L)'
;MSENNRETGFVKIKREPEARIALCKCKETKKIYGVRMEKAQEGWNCTWAFPISEKSAKREGYDVTVLKGNIGWTPEYRGCPYCGTRTFTICGSCQRLNCQTPTGGYFTCEWCGSSGWLTDYDGAGVKSGGDR
;
A
#
# COMPACT_ATOMS: atom_id res chain seq x y z
N MET A 1 -31.34 -26.61 1.96
CA MET A 1 -30.83 -26.16 2.12
C MET A 1 -30.62 -26.00 2.21
N SER A 2 -31.07 -25.89 2.27
CA SER A 2 -30.60 -25.34 2.54
C SER A 2 -30.49 -25.00 2.73
N GLU A 3 -30.70 -24.77 2.81
CA GLU A 3 -30.38 -24.15 3.16
C GLU A 3 -30.25 -23.87 3.04
N ASN A 4 -30.90 -24.00 3.08
CA ASN A 4 -30.58 -23.38 3.11
C ASN A 4 -30.72 -23.20 2.80
N ASN A 5 -31.34 -23.17 2.62
CA ASN A 5 -31.31 -22.74 2.42
C ASN A 5 -31.84 -22.82 1.93
N ARG A 6 -32.56 -23.00 1.87
CA ARG A 6 -33.03 -22.83 1.42
C ARG A 6 -33.71 -22.68 1.33
N GLU A 7 -33.98 -22.91 1.41
CA GLU A 7 -34.46 -22.42 1.16
C GLU A 7 -34.70 -21.63 0.88
N THR A 8 -35.01 -21.29 0.95
CA THR A 8 -35.27 -20.24 0.54
C THR A 8 -34.56 -19.30 0.16
N GLY A 9 -34.46 -18.88 -0.37
CA GLY A 9 -33.89 -18.23 -1.33
C GLY A 9 -33.03 -17.01 -1.21
N PHE A 10 -32.36 -16.78 -0.14
CA PHE A 10 -31.47 -15.64 -0.02
C PHE A 10 -30.03 -16.04 -0.30
N VAL A 11 -29.43 -15.36 -1.27
CA VAL A 11 -28.02 -15.57 -1.60
C VAL A 11 -27.20 -14.48 -0.95
N LYS A 12 -26.22 -14.90 -0.16
CA LYS A 12 -25.31 -13.94 0.46
C LYS A 12 -24.31 -13.46 -0.57
N ILE A 13 -24.33 -12.17 -0.84
CA ILE A 13 -23.35 -11.58 -1.75
C ILE A 13 -22.06 -11.40 -0.99
N LYS A 14 -20.99 -11.96 -1.54
CA LYS A 14 -19.67 -11.83 -0.93
C LYS A 14 -19.23 -10.37 -1.00
N ARG A 15 -18.91 -9.80 0.15
CA ARG A 15 -18.43 -8.42 0.21
C ARG A 15 -17.01 -8.36 -0.32
N GLU A 16 -16.72 -7.33 -1.11
CA GLU A 16 -15.36 -7.08 -1.56
C GLU A 16 -14.47 -6.72 -0.38
N PRO A 17 -13.18 -7.12 -0.41
CA PRO A 17 -12.26 -6.75 0.66
C PRO A 17 -12.13 -5.24 0.77
N GLU A 18 -11.93 -4.76 1.99
CA GLU A 18 -11.59 -3.36 2.21
C GLU A 18 -10.25 -3.07 1.54
N ALA A 19 -10.15 -1.95 0.85
CA ALA A 19 -8.93 -1.59 0.15
C ALA A 19 -8.53 -0.15 0.45
N ARG A 20 -7.24 0.11 0.41
CA ARG A 20 -6.65 1.43 0.60
C ARG A 20 -5.58 1.64 -0.45
N ILE A 21 -5.30 2.91 -0.75
CA ILE A 21 -4.23 3.27 -1.66
C ILE A 21 -3.17 4.03 -0.86
N ALA A 22 -1.95 3.53 -0.88
CA ALA A 22 -0.80 4.21 -0.32
C ALA A 22 0.04 4.77 -1.46
N LEU A 23 0.74 5.88 -1.20
CA LEU A 23 1.58 6.50 -2.22
C LEU A 23 3.02 6.08 -2.04
N CYS A 24 3.66 5.74 -3.14
CA CYS A 24 5.06 5.38 -3.18
C CYS A 24 5.79 6.29 -4.17
N LYS A 25 7.02 6.64 -3.87
CA LYS A 25 7.84 7.45 -4.77
C LYS A 25 8.97 6.62 -5.32
N CYS A 26 9.10 6.62 -6.64
CA CYS A 26 10.16 5.87 -7.32
C CYS A 26 11.50 6.58 -7.16
N LYS A 27 12.50 5.85 -6.70
CA LYS A 27 13.83 6.38 -6.55
C LYS A 27 14.46 6.77 -7.89
N GLU A 28 14.19 5.96 -8.92
CA GLU A 28 14.83 6.15 -10.24
C GLU A 28 14.24 7.34 -10.98
N THR A 29 12.91 7.44 -11.02
CA THR A 29 12.24 8.47 -11.81
C THR A 29 11.76 9.66 -10.99
N LYS A 30 11.74 9.54 -9.65
CA LYS A 30 11.17 10.53 -8.73
C LYS A 30 9.68 10.75 -8.94
N LYS A 31 9.02 9.87 -9.69
CA LYS A 31 7.58 9.94 -9.91
C LYS A 31 6.86 9.13 -8.85
N ILE A 32 5.63 9.53 -8.55
CA ILE A 32 4.82 8.82 -7.57
C ILE A 32 3.92 7.79 -8.25
N TYR A 33 3.51 6.79 -7.47
CA TYR A 33 2.54 5.81 -7.91
C TYR A 33 1.71 5.37 -6.72
N GLY A 34 0.53 4.83 -7.00
CA GLY A 34 -0.34 4.30 -5.97
C GLY A 34 -0.11 2.82 -5.80
N VAL A 35 -0.18 2.35 -4.56
CA VAL A 35 -0.13 0.94 -4.22
C VAL A 35 -1.46 0.57 -3.58
N ARG A 36 -2.23 -0.28 -4.25
CA ARG A 36 -3.50 -0.75 -3.71
C ARG A 36 -3.22 -1.86 -2.72
N MET A 37 -3.74 -1.70 -1.51
CA MET A 37 -3.60 -2.68 -0.44
C MET A 37 -4.97 -3.15 -0.02
N GLU A 38 -5.16 -4.46 0.05
CA GLU A 38 -6.40 -5.07 0.48
C GLU A 38 -6.26 -5.58 1.90
N LYS A 39 -7.32 -5.40 2.68
CA LYS A 39 -7.36 -5.87 4.06
C LYS A 39 -7.21 -7.38 4.10
N ALA A 40 -6.28 -7.84 4.90
CA ALA A 40 -6.05 -9.26 5.18
C ALA A 40 -6.34 -9.54 6.64
N GLN A 41 -6.22 -10.80 7.02
CA GLN A 41 -6.55 -11.22 8.38
C GLN A 41 -5.71 -10.52 9.44
N GLU A 42 -4.42 -10.33 9.17
CA GLU A 42 -3.51 -9.73 10.14
C GLU A 42 -2.80 -8.50 9.59
N GLY A 43 -3.43 -7.81 8.66
CA GLY A 43 -2.79 -6.64 8.08
C GLY A 43 -3.32 -6.36 6.68
N TRP A 44 -2.41 -6.04 5.78
CA TRP A 44 -2.74 -5.58 4.44
C TRP A 44 -1.83 -6.25 3.43
N ASN A 45 -2.38 -6.58 2.26
CA ASN A 45 -1.60 -7.14 1.16
C ASN A 45 -1.59 -6.18 -0.02
N CYS A 46 -0.42 -5.85 -0.52
CA CYS A 46 -0.27 -5.12 -1.76
C CYS A 46 -0.72 -6.01 -2.92
N THR A 47 -1.66 -5.53 -3.72
CA THR A 47 -2.25 -6.31 -4.82
C THR A 47 -1.99 -5.67 -6.17
N TRP A 48 -1.81 -4.35 -6.22
CA TRP A 48 -1.68 -3.63 -7.48
C TRP A 48 -0.91 -2.34 -7.29
N ALA A 49 -0.18 -1.92 -8.32
CA ALA A 49 0.49 -0.63 -8.34
C ALA A 49 0.19 0.07 -9.66
N PHE A 50 0.01 1.38 -9.63
CA PHE A 50 -0.39 2.14 -10.80
C PHE A 50 0.19 3.55 -10.77
N PRO A 51 0.56 4.10 -11.94
CA PRO A 51 1.03 5.50 -12.00
C PRO A 51 -0.09 6.46 -11.60
N ILE A 52 0.29 7.53 -10.90
CA ILE A 52 -0.66 8.59 -10.56
C ILE A 52 0.11 9.90 -10.43
N SER A 53 -0.51 11.01 -10.80
CA SER A 53 0.08 12.33 -10.60
C SER A 53 -0.12 12.81 -9.16
N GLU A 54 0.74 13.69 -8.70
CA GLU A 54 0.59 14.28 -7.37
C GLU A 54 -0.75 14.99 -7.23
N LYS A 55 -1.19 15.67 -8.28
CA LYS A 55 -2.46 16.38 -8.26
C LYS A 55 -3.63 15.43 -8.07
N SER A 56 -3.64 14.31 -8.80
CA SER A 56 -4.70 13.31 -8.67
C SER A 56 -4.66 12.64 -7.31
N ALA A 57 -3.49 12.30 -6.81
CA ALA A 57 -3.34 11.68 -5.51
C ALA A 57 -3.87 12.57 -4.39
N LYS A 58 -3.59 13.87 -4.47
CA LYS A 58 -4.06 14.83 -3.49
C LYS A 58 -5.57 15.00 -3.54
N ARG A 59 -6.13 15.06 -4.75
CA ARG A 59 -7.56 15.19 -4.95
C ARG A 59 -8.31 13.98 -4.40
N GLU A 60 -7.74 12.78 -4.56
CA GLU A 60 -8.34 11.55 -4.04
C GLU A 60 -8.11 11.33 -2.55
N GLY A 61 -7.24 12.10 -1.93
CA GLY A 61 -6.97 11.98 -0.51
C GLY A 61 -6.22 10.72 -0.12
N TYR A 62 -5.29 10.26 -0.95
CA TYR A 62 -4.61 8.98 -0.70
C TYR A 62 -3.56 9.03 0.41
N ASP A 63 -3.37 10.14 1.08
CA ASP A 63 -2.46 10.21 2.22
C ASP A 63 -3.07 10.88 3.46
N VAL A 64 -4.40 10.85 3.57
CA VAL A 64 -5.11 11.54 4.68
C VAL A 64 -5.39 10.64 5.88
N THR A 65 -5.23 9.33 5.75
CA THR A 65 -5.43 8.40 6.86
C THR A 65 -4.20 7.52 7.03
N VAL A 66 -4.14 6.78 8.13
CA VAL A 66 -3.03 5.86 8.40
C VAL A 66 -3.60 4.46 8.54
N LEU A 67 -3.10 3.52 7.76
CA LEU A 67 -3.40 2.11 7.97
C LEU A 67 -2.33 1.51 8.87
N LYS A 68 -2.73 0.55 9.68
CA LYS A 68 -1.84 -0.11 10.63
C LYS A 68 -1.89 -1.61 10.43
N GLY A 69 -0.83 -2.29 10.84
CA GLY A 69 -0.73 -3.72 10.76
C GLY A 69 0.36 -4.17 9.81
N ASN A 70 0.50 -5.45 9.66
CA ASN A 70 1.53 -6.05 8.80
C ASN A 70 1.22 -5.77 7.34
N ILE A 71 2.27 -5.70 6.54
CA ILE A 71 2.15 -5.44 5.11
C ILE A 71 2.85 -6.56 4.35
N GLY A 72 2.11 -7.20 3.46
CA GLY A 72 2.63 -8.23 2.57
C GLY A 72 2.25 -7.91 1.14
N TRP A 73 2.41 -8.87 0.26
CA TRP A 73 1.98 -8.72 -1.12
C TRP A 73 1.51 -10.06 -1.67
N THR A 74 0.65 -9.98 -2.69
CA THR A 74 0.15 -11.16 -3.38
C THR A 74 0.99 -11.40 -4.64
N PRO A 75 0.88 -12.59 -5.25
CA PRO A 75 1.58 -12.86 -6.51
C PRO A 75 1.23 -11.90 -7.64
N GLU A 76 0.05 -11.28 -7.58
CA GLU A 76 -0.38 -10.31 -8.60
C GLU A 76 0.32 -8.96 -8.49
N TYR A 77 0.93 -8.66 -7.36
CA TYR A 77 1.60 -7.39 -7.17
C TYR A 77 2.86 -7.32 -8.02
N ARG A 78 2.90 -6.40 -8.96
CA ARG A 78 4.00 -6.28 -9.92
C ARG A 78 5.11 -5.32 -9.50
N GLY A 79 4.89 -4.57 -8.43
CA GLY A 79 5.86 -3.61 -7.95
C GLY A 79 5.76 -2.25 -8.62
N CYS A 80 6.82 -1.48 -8.51
CA CYS A 80 6.87 -0.12 -9.05
C CYS A 80 6.62 -0.12 -10.57
N PRO A 81 5.64 0.67 -11.06
CA PRO A 81 5.35 0.71 -12.50
C PRO A 81 6.44 1.38 -13.32
N TYR A 82 7.41 2.01 -12.67
CA TYR A 82 8.50 2.72 -13.37
C TYR A 82 9.78 1.92 -13.40
N CYS A 83 10.19 1.30 -12.30
CA CYS A 83 11.44 0.56 -12.23
C CYS A 83 11.28 -0.94 -11.96
N GLY A 84 10.08 -1.40 -11.66
CA GLY A 84 9.79 -2.82 -11.52
C GLY A 84 10.15 -3.45 -10.19
N THR A 85 10.72 -2.71 -9.24
CA THR A 85 11.05 -3.30 -7.95
C THR A 85 9.80 -3.62 -7.15
N ARG A 86 9.81 -4.77 -6.48
CA ARG A 86 8.71 -5.15 -5.59
C ARG A 86 8.94 -4.71 -4.16
N THR A 87 10.16 -4.29 -3.84
CA THR A 87 10.49 -3.87 -2.48
C THR A 87 10.15 -2.40 -2.29
N PHE A 88 9.91 -2.03 -1.04
CA PHE A 88 9.74 -0.63 -0.67
C PHE A 88 10.15 -0.44 0.78
N THR A 89 10.40 0.81 1.13
CA THR A 89 10.76 1.21 2.49
C THR A 89 9.73 2.21 2.98
N ILE A 90 9.33 2.08 4.23
CA ILE A 90 8.38 2.98 4.87
C ILE A 90 9.18 3.99 5.69
N CYS A 91 8.99 5.28 5.42
CA CYS A 91 9.64 6.31 6.20
C CYS A 91 8.97 6.46 7.56
N GLY A 92 9.74 6.34 8.63
CA GLY A 92 9.21 6.50 9.98
C GLY A 92 8.76 7.91 10.31
N SER A 93 9.28 8.91 9.58
CA SER A 93 8.91 10.31 9.82
C SER A 93 7.64 10.71 9.11
N CYS A 94 7.51 10.43 7.81
CA CYS A 94 6.33 10.86 7.05
C CYS A 94 5.35 9.73 6.76
N GLN A 95 5.69 8.50 7.05
CA GLN A 95 4.85 7.32 6.88
C GLN A 95 4.45 7.05 5.43
N ARG A 96 5.25 7.52 4.49
CA ARG A 96 5.04 7.26 3.07
C ARG A 96 6.03 6.22 2.56
N LEU A 97 5.73 5.65 1.41
CA LEU A 97 6.53 4.57 0.84
C LEU A 97 7.56 5.11 -0.14
N ASN A 98 8.67 4.42 -0.22
CA ASN A 98 9.75 4.62 -1.20
C ASN A 98 10.02 3.28 -1.87
N CYS A 99 10.21 3.26 -3.19
CA CYS A 99 10.25 2.02 -3.96
C CYS A 99 11.61 1.32 -3.90
N GLN A 100 12.38 1.56 -2.88
CA GLN A 100 13.72 0.94 -2.80
C GLN A 100 13.97 0.35 -1.43
N THR A 101 14.86 -0.63 -1.41
CA THR A 101 15.48 -1.10 -0.18
C THR A 101 16.99 -0.92 -0.36
N PRO A 102 17.61 0.03 0.36
CA PRO A 102 19.04 0.28 0.16
C PRO A 102 19.89 -0.88 0.66
N THR A 103 20.98 -1.17 -0.07
CA THR A 103 21.84 -2.32 0.24
C THR A 103 22.65 -2.13 1.52
N GLY A 104 22.99 -0.91 1.87
CA GLY A 104 23.78 -0.63 3.07
C GLY A 104 22.98 -0.49 4.36
N GLY A 105 21.66 -0.58 4.28
CA GLY A 105 20.82 -0.44 5.47
C GLY A 105 20.57 1.00 5.90
N TYR A 106 21.17 1.98 5.26
CA TYR A 106 20.95 3.39 5.53
C TYR A 106 20.03 3.97 4.45
N PHE A 107 18.98 4.66 4.87
CA PHE A 107 17.91 5.07 3.98
C PHE A 107 17.66 6.57 4.07
N THR A 108 17.42 7.20 2.93
CA THR A 108 16.99 8.59 2.85
C THR A 108 15.66 8.65 2.12
N CYS A 109 14.66 9.24 2.77
CA CYS A 109 13.30 9.31 2.23
C CYS A 109 13.23 10.29 1.05
N GLU A 110 12.63 9.84 -0.05
CA GLU A 110 12.44 10.67 -1.24
C GLU A 110 11.33 11.73 -1.03
N TRP A 111 10.48 11.53 -0.01
CA TRP A 111 9.38 12.46 0.26
C TRP A 111 9.78 13.61 1.17
N CYS A 112 10.37 13.30 2.31
CA CYS A 112 10.62 14.30 3.35
C CYS A 112 12.10 14.55 3.63
N GLY A 113 13.00 13.77 3.04
CA GLY A 113 14.44 13.95 3.21
C GLY A 113 15.02 13.39 4.50
N SER A 114 14.21 12.82 5.37
CA SER A 114 14.70 12.21 6.60
C SER A 114 15.58 10.99 6.30
N SER A 115 16.61 10.77 7.10
CA SER A 115 17.54 9.66 6.92
C SER A 115 17.69 8.88 8.20
N GLY A 116 18.03 7.59 8.07
CA GLY A 116 18.26 6.73 9.22
C GLY A 116 18.56 5.30 8.79
N TRP A 117 18.81 4.46 9.78
CA TRP A 117 19.06 3.05 9.55
C TRP A 117 17.74 2.29 9.42
N LEU A 118 17.73 1.32 8.54
CA LEU A 118 16.55 0.48 8.37
C LEU A 118 16.36 -0.43 9.58
N THR A 119 15.11 -0.58 9.99
CA THR A 119 14.70 -1.55 11.00
C THR A 119 13.52 -2.34 10.44
N ASP A 120 13.15 -3.42 11.12
CA ASP A 120 11.94 -4.15 10.72
C ASP A 120 10.71 -3.29 10.95
N TYR A 121 9.74 -3.43 10.03
CA TYR A 121 8.49 -2.70 10.14
C TYR A 121 7.71 -3.23 11.36
N ASP A 122 7.27 -2.32 12.21
CA ASP A 122 6.58 -2.65 13.46
C ASP A 122 5.05 -2.55 13.37
N GLY A 123 4.52 -2.27 12.19
CA GLY A 123 3.08 -2.11 12.02
C GLY A 123 2.53 -0.76 12.43
N ALA A 124 3.41 0.22 12.69
CA ALA A 124 2.99 1.52 13.24
C ALA A 124 2.11 2.34 12.31
N GLY A 125 2.24 2.16 11.01
CA GLY A 125 1.31 2.77 10.08
C GLY A 125 1.91 3.29 8.79
N VAL A 126 1.06 3.37 7.78
CA VAL A 126 1.39 3.91 6.45
C VAL A 126 0.27 4.88 6.07
N LYS A 127 0.63 6.04 5.55
CA LYS A 127 -0.38 6.98 5.05
C LYS A 127 -1.09 6.41 3.84
N SER A 128 -2.40 6.54 3.81
CA SER A 128 -3.21 5.95 2.76
C SER A 128 -4.55 6.67 2.64
N GLY A 129 -5.36 6.27 1.69
CA GLY A 129 -6.73 6.73 1.54
C GLY A 129 -7.62 5.61 1.07
N GLY A 130 -8.93 5.82 1.13
CA GLY A 130 -9.88 4.82 0.69
C GLY A 130 -9.82 4.60 -0.82
N ASP A 131 -9.87 3.34 -1.24
CA ASP A 131 -10.00 2.97 -2.63
C ASP A 131 -11.48 2.78 -2.95
N ARG A 132 -11.91 3.34 -4.05
CA ARG A 132 -13.32 3.27 -4.44
C ARG A 132 -13.55 2.66 -5.79
#